data_bb2d92259ef4b6e7a321e934ed7bb186
#
_entry.id   bb2d92259ef4b6e7a321e934ed7bb186
#
_cell.length_a   1.000
_cell.length_b   1.000
_cell.length_c   1.000
_cell.angle_alpha   90.00
_cell.angle_beta   90.00
_cell.angle_gamma   90.00
#
_symmetry.space_group_name_H-M   'P 1'
#
loop_
_entity.id
_entity.type
_entity.pdbx_description
1 polymer ?
#
loop_
_entity_poly.entity_id
_entity_poly.type
_entity_poly.pdbx_seq_one_letter_code
_entity_poly.pdbx_strand_id
1 'polypeptide(L)'
;MAFKKDDIIIIEPKEVFVGKKDAAVTLMEFGEYESEECAKANEIVKQLLEDYEGKIRFQFRHFPLTLIHQRSLKASESAVAAAQEGKFWEMHNVLFHNRRNLGTTSLKLYSKEAGVKNKK
;
A
#
# COMPACT_ATOMS: atom_id res chain seq x y z
N MET A 1 13.88 24.90 4.69
CA MET A 1 14.83 23.81 4.88
C MET A 1 15.23 23.23 3.54
N ALA A 2 16.52 23.13 3.34
CA ALA A 2 17.00 22.61 2.06
C ALA A 2 17.34 21.14 2.19
N PHE A 3 16.66 20.29 1.42
CA PHE A 3 17.05 18.90 1.26
C PHE A 3 17.99 18.81 0.08
N LYS A 4 19.08 18.13 0.24
CA LYS A 4 19.89 17.74 -0.89
C LYS A 4 19.19 16.56 -1.56
N LYS A 5 19.15 16.56 -2.89
CA LYS A 5 18.51 15.49 -3.63
C LYS A 5 19.10 14.13 -3.28
N ASP A 6 20.37 14.10 -2.91
CA ASP A 6 21.08 12.86 -2.61
C ASP A 6 20.72 12.27 -1.25
N ASP A 7 20.04 13.05 -0.38
CA ASP A 7 19.71 12.62 0.97
C ASP A 7 18.42 11.79 1.02
N ILE A 8 17.59 11.88 -0.02
CA ILE A 8 16.28 11.21 -0.06
C ILE A 8 16.12 10.46 -1.37
N ILE A 9 15.92 9.16 -1.27
CA ILE A 9 15.57 8.34 -2.42
C ILE A 9 14.05 8.17 -2.40
N ILE A 10 13.40 8.71 -3.43
CA ILE A 10 11.94 8.64 -3.55
C ILE A 10 11.59 7.58 -4.59
N ILE A 11 10.84 6.58 -4.14
CA ILE A 11 10.34 5.54 -5.03
C ILE A 11 9.01 6.01 -5.60
N GLU A 12 8.93 6.10 -6.92
CA GLU A 12 7.68 6.49 -7.58
C GLU A 12 6.60 5.44 -7.31
N PRO A 13 5.36 5.86 -7.00
CA PRO A 13 4.28 4.89 -6.74
C PRO A 13 4.08 3.87 -7.87
N LYS A 14 4.31 4.27 -9.12
CA LYS A 14 4.20 3.37 -10.27
C LYS A 14 5.24 2.25 -10.28
N GLU A 15 6.29 2.39 -9.47
CA GLU A 15 7.36 1.41 -9.38
C GLU A 15 7.19 0.48 -8.17
N VAL A 16 6.18 0.73 -7.37
CA VAL A 16 5.90 -0.12 -6.20
C VAL A 16 5.07 -1.32 -6.66
N PHE A 17 5.59 -2.51 -6.45
CA PHE A 17 4.89 -3.73 -6.84
C PHE A 17 5.18 -4.85 -5.83
N VAL A 18 4.35 -5.88 -5.87
CA VAL A 18 4.50 -7.09 -5.08
C VAL A 18 4.67 -8.25 -6.05
N GLY A 19 5.62 -9.13 -5.77
CA GLY A 19 5.91 -10.27 -6.62
C GLY A 19 7.20 -10.08 -7.39
N LYS A 20 7.41 -10.93 -8.39
CA LYS A 20 8.66 -10.95 -9.14
C LYS A 20 8.72 -9.81 -10.16
N LYS A 21 9.82 -9.07 -10.15
CA LYS A 21 9.99 -7.87 -10.99
C LYS A 21 9.77 -8.13 -12.47
N ASP A 22 10.26 -9.26 -12.97
CA ASP A 22 10.17 -9.60 -14.39
C ASP A 22 9.07 -10.60 -14.70
N ALA A 23 8.04 -10.65 -13.85
CA ALA A 23 6.88 -11.51 -14.09
C ALA A 23 6.23 -11.15 -15.43
N ALA A 24 5.76 -12.17 -16.15
CA ALA A 24 5.16 -11.98 -17.47
C ALA A 24 3.86 -11.19 -17.43
N VAL A 25 3.13 -11.24 -16.32
CA VAL A 25 1.83 -10.60 -16.17
C VAL A 25 1.85 -9.62 -14.99
N THR A 26 1.37 -8.41 -15.24
CA THR A 26 1.16 -7.43 -14.18
C THR A 26 -0.33 -7.30 -13.92
N LEU A 27 -0.73 -7.56 -12.68
CA LEU A 27 -2.10 -7.35 -12.23
C LEU A 27 -2.14 -5.98 -11.55
N MET A 28 -2.95 -5.08 -12.08
CA MET A 28 -3.04 -3.72 -11.55
C MET A 28 -4.43 -3.46 -11.01
N GLU A 29 -4.49 -2.94 -9.80
CA GLU A 29 -5.76 -2.58 -9.17
C GLU A 29 -5.76 -1.10 -8.80
N PHE A 30 -6.85 -0.41 -9.12
CA PHE A 30 -7.09 0.95 -8.64
C PHE A 30 -8.06 0.85 -7.47
N GLY A 31 -7.62 1.30 -6.29
CA GLY A 31 -8.47 1.13 -5.11
C GLY A 31 -8.06 2.01 -3.94
N GLU A 32 -8.70 1.79 -2.80
CA GLU A 32 -8.43 2.52 -1.58
C GLU A 32 -8.84 1.69 -0.35
N TYR A 33 -8.36 2.10 0.82
CA TYR A 33 -8.33 1.22 1.99
C TYR A 33 -9.61 1.17 2.83
N GLU A 34 -10.55 2.10 2.62
CA GLU A 34 -11.84 2.01 3.31
C GLU A 34 -12.86 1.17 2.54
N SER A 35 -12.58 0.86 1.28
CA SER A 35 -13.50 0.13 0.42
C SER A 35 -13.59 -1.34 0.83
N GLU A 36 -14.82 -1.81 1.05
CA GLU A 36 -15.07 -3.21 1.35
C GLU A 36 -14.74 -4.10 0.16
N GLU A 37 -15.10 -3.64 -1.04
CA GLU A 37 -14.81 -4.37 -2.27
C GLU A 37 -13.32 -4.51 -2.49
N CYS A 38 -12.55 -3.45 -2.22
CA CYS A 38 -11.10 -3.52 -2.35
C CYS A 38 -10.50 -4.47 -1.30
N ALA A 39 -11.04 -4.49 -0.09
CA ALA A 39 -10.58 -5.42 0.94
C ALA A 39 -10.84 -6.87 0.53
N LYS A 40 -12.00 -7.15 -0.07
CA LYS A 40 -12.32 -8.49 -0.58
C LYS A 40 -11.41 -8.85 -1.74
N ALA A 41 -11.15 -7.91 -2.64
CA ALA A 41 -10.25 -8.12 -3.76
C ALA A 41 -8.83 -8.42 -3.28
N ASN A 42 -8.42 -7.80 -2.18
CA ASN A 42 -7.09 -8.04 -1.62
C ASN A 42 -6.88 -9.49 -1.22
N GLU A 43 -7.92 -10.14 -0.66
CA GLU A 43 -7.82 -11.56 -0.30
C GLU A 43 -7.64 -12.43 -1.54
N ILE A 44 -8.31 -12.07 -2.63
CA ILE A 44 -8.15 -12.77 -3.92
C ILE A 44 -6.75 -12.55 -4.47
N VAL A 45 -6.25 -11.31 -4.38
CA VAL A 45 -4.89 -10.99 -4.85
C VAL A 45 -3.84 -11.78 -4.08
N LYS A 46 -4.00 -11.90 -2.76
CA LYS A 46 -3.09 -12.72 -1.96
C LYS A 46 -3.04 -14.15 -2.46
N GLN A 47 -4.21 -14.71 -2.76
CA GLN A 47 -4.29 -16.09 -3.25
C GLN A 47 -3.64 -16.23 -4.62
N LEU A 48 -3.88 -15.26 -5.52
CA LEU A 48 -3.28 -15.28 -6.85
C LEU A 48 -1.76 -15.19 -6.80
N LEU A 49 -1.22 -14.33 -5.93
CA LEU A 49 0.22 -14.21 -5.77
C LEU A 49 0.86 -15.50 -5.27
N GLU A 50 0.14 -16.23 -4.45
CA GLU A 50 0.59 -17.51 -3.91
C GLU A 50 0.51 -18.60 -4.98
N ASP A 51 -0.66 -18.70 -5.67
CA ASP A 51 -0.90 -19.76 -6.67
C ASP A 51 -0.03 -19.61 -7.91
N TYR A 52 0.31 -18.39 -8.28
CA TYR A 52 1.09 -18.10 -9.49
C TYR A 52 2.41 -17.43 -9.16
N GLU A 53 3.04 -17.87 -8.10
CA GLU A 53 4.31 -17.32 -7.65
C GLU A 53 5.33 -17.28 -8.78
N GLY A 54 5.93 -16.11 -8.98
CA GLY A 54 6.93 -15.90 -10.01
C GLY A 54 6.36 -15.62 -11.40
N LYS A 55 5.03 -15.81 -11.60
CA LYS A 55 4.38 -15.60 -12.90
C LYS A 55 3.63 -14.30 -12.99
N ILE A 56 3.19 -13.76 -11.87
CA ILE A 56 2.49 -12.47 -11.82
C ILE A 56 3.15 -11.54 -10.81
N ARG A 57 2.98 -10.26 -11.05
CA ARG A 57 3.27 -9.24 -10.05
C ARG A 57 2.04 -8.36 -9.89
N PHE A 58 1.89 -7.79 -8.72
CA PHE A 58 0.73 -6.98 -8.38
C PHE A 58 1.14 -5.54 -8.14
N GLN A 59 0.39 -4.60 -8.72
CA GLN A 59 0.58 -3.19 -8.49
C GLN A 59 -0.74 -2.56 -8.07
N PHE A 60 -0.71 -1.86 -6.93
CA PHE A 60 -1.89 -1.17 -6.42
C PHE A 60 -1.73 0.32 -6.68
N ARG A 61 -2.70 0.90 -7.37
CA ARG A 61 -2.74 2.34 -7.65
C ARG A 61 -3.79 2.96 -6.75
N HIS A 62 -3.37 3.93 -5.96
CA HIS A 62 -4.25 4.57 -5.00
C HIS A 62 -5.26 5.47 -5.69
N PHE A 63 -6.53 5.29 -5.36
CA PHE A 63 -7.62 6.09 -5.91
C PHE A 63 -8.61 6.39 -4.77
N PRO A 64 -8.24 7.28 -3.82
CA PRO A 64 -9.05 7.53 -2.64
C PRO A 64 -10.35 8.24 -2.98
N LEU A 65 -11.48 7.66 -2.55
CA LEU A 65 -12.81 8.21 -2.76
C LEU A 65 -13.19 9.10 -1.56
N THR A 66 -12.55 10.25 -1.45
CA THR A 66 -12.59 11.09 -0.25
C THR A 66 -13.98 11.63 0.09
N LEU A 67 -14.88 11.74 -0.90
CA LEU A 67 -16.25 12.18 -0.64
C LEU A 67 -17.08 11.11 0.08
N ILE A 68 -16.74 9.84 -0.11
CA ILE A 68 -17.44 8.71 0.47
C ILE A 68 -16.64 8.14 1.65
N HIS A 69 -15.33 8.05 1.49
CA HIS A 69 -14.42 7.45 2.46
C HIS A 69 -13.40 8.50 2.90
N GLN A 70 -13.75 9.23 3.96
CA GLN A 70 -13.00 10.42 4.38
C GLN A 70 -11.56 10.15 4.81
N ARG A 71 -11.26 8.92 5.24
CA ARG A 71 -9.93 8.58 5.73
C ARG A 71 -9.06 7.86 4.70
N SER A 72 -9.60 7.63 3.51
CA SER A 72 -8.88 6.87 2.49
C SER A 72 -7.63 7.59 1.99
N LEU A 73 -7.66 8.92 1.92
CA LEU A 73 -6.50 9.66 1.45
C LEU A 73 -5.30 9.50 2.40
N LYS A 74 -5.52 9.70 3.70
CA LYS A 74 -4.44 9.54 4.68
C LYS A 74 -3.93 8.11 4.73
N ALA A 75 -4.84 7.15 4.60
CA ALA A 75 -4.44 5.74 4.55
C ALA A 75 -3.57 5.46 3.33
N SER A 76 -3.96 5.98 2.17
CA SER A 76 -3.16 5.82 0.94
C SER A 76 -1.79 6.48 1.10
N GLU A 77 -1.74 7.66 1.69
CA GLU A 77 -0.47 8.35 1.95
C GLU A 77 0.43 7.53 2.87
N SER A 78 -0.15 6.87 3.87
CA SER A 78 0.64 6.04 4.79
C SER A 78 1.20 4.81 4.09
N ALA A 79 0.46 4.23 3.14
CA ALA A 79 0.95 3.11 2.35
C ALA A 79 2.11 3.54 1.44
N VAL A 80 2.01 4.72 0.83
CA VAL A 80 3.09 5.27 0.01
C VAL A 80 4.33 5.52 0.87
N ALA A 81 4.14 6.07 2.07
CA ALA A 81 5.24 6.30 2.99
C ALA A 81 5.91 4.98 3.40
N ALA A 82 5.12 3.94 3.66
CA ALA A 82 5.66 2.63 3.99
C ALA A 82 6.46 2.05 2.82
N ALA A 83 6.02 2.29 1.59
CA ALA A 83 6.71 1.83 0.40
C ALA A 83 8.13 2.42 0.30
N GLN A 84 8.33 3.65 0.79
CA GLN A 84 9.66 4.27 0.79
C GLN A 84 10.65 3.50 1.66
N GLU A 85 10.15 2.72 2.60
CA GLU A 85 10.99 1.89 3.47
C GLU A 85 10.89 0.40 3.11
N GLY A 86 10.35 0.08 1.94
CA GLY A 86 10.22 -1.31 1.50
C GLY A 86 9.16 -2.09 2.26
N LYS A 87 8.21 -1.40 2.87
CA LYS A 87 7.17 -2.02 3.71
C LYS A 87 5.76 -1.85 3.14
N PHE A 88 5.66 -1.66 1.83
CA PHE A 88 4.36 -1.45 1.20
C PHE A 88 3.38 -2.60 1.46
N TRP A 89 3.79 -3.83 1.18
CA TRP A 89 2.88 -4.98 1.27
C TRP A 89 2.40 -5.19 2.69
N GLU A 90 3.31 -5.06 3.65
CA GLU A 90 2.97 -5.17 5.07
C GLU A 90 1.93 -4.12 5.48
N MET A 91 2.16 -2.86 5.12
CA MET A 91 1.24 -1.78 5.46
C MET A 91 -0.09 -1.92 4.72
N HIS A 92 -0.04 -2.29 3.45
CA HIS A 92 -1.22 -2.52 2.60
C HIS A 92 -2.17 -3.53 3.26
N ASN A 93 -1.65 -4.64 3.73
CA ASN A 93 -2.46 -5.67 4.35
C ASN A 93 -3.00 -5.25 5.72
N VAL A 94 -2.19 -4.56 6.52
CA VAL A 94 -2.64 -4.04 7.82
C VAL A 94 -3.78 -3.05 7.63
N LEU A 95 -3.69 -2.17 6.63
CA LEU A 95 -4.72 -1.17 6.35
C LEU A 95 -6.04 -1.83 5.95
N PHE A 96 -6.02 -2.80 5.05
CA PHE A 96 -7.25 -3.50 4.66
C PHE A 96 -7.85 -4.29 5.82
N HIS A 97 -7.02 -4.89 6.64
CA HIS A 97 -7.49 -5.63 7.82
C HIS A 97 -8.20 -4.71 8.81
N ASN A 98 -7.79 -3.45 8.87
CA ASN A 98 -8.35 -2.46 9.80
C ASN A 98 -9.14 -1.35 9.09
N ARG A 99 -9.75 -1.66 7.96
CA ARG A 99 -10.37 -0.66 7.07
C ARG A 99 -11.39 0.25 7.75
N ARG A 100 -11.96 -0.16 8.86
CA ARG A 100 -12.96 0.63 9.58
C ARG A 100 -12.35 1.55 10.64
N ASN A 101 -11.06 1.46 10.88
CA ASN A 101 -10.36 2.20 11.93
C ASN A 101 -9.11 2.88 11.39
N LEU A 102 -9.29 3.74 10.38
CA LEU A 102 -8.16 4.38 9.70
C LEU A 102 -7.95 5.84 10.11
N GLY A 103 -8.16 6.14 11.40
CA GLY A 103 -7.86 7.47 11.93
C GLY A 103 -6.35 7.68 12.06
N THR A 104 -5.93 8.95 12.15
CA THR A 104 -4.51 9.31 12.14
C THR A 104 -3.71 8.61 13.23
N THR A 105 -4.26 8.53 14.45
CA THR A 105 -3.57 7.84 15.55
C THR A 105 -3.40 6.36 15.26
N SER A 106 -4.45 5.74 14.71
CA SER A 106 -4.42 4.32 14.35
C SER A 106 -3.42 4.06 13.22
N LEU A 107 -3.33 4.97 12.24
CA LEU A 107 -2.38 4.83 11.14
C LEU A 107 -0.94 4.80 11.64
N LYS A 108 -0.61 5.60 12.64
CA LYS A 108 0.71 5.58 13.24
C LYS A 108 1.01 4.22 13.89
N LEU A 109 0.03 3.66 14.58
CA LEU A 109 0.16 2.35 15.20
C LEU A 109 0.35 1.26 14.15
N TYR A 110 -0.45 1.31 13.07
CA TYR A 110 -0.36 0.33 11.97
C TYR A 110 0.99 0.40 11.28
N SER A 111 1.54 1.61 11.11
CA SER A 111 2.87 1.78 10.53
C SER A 111 3.91 1.05 11.37
N LYS A 112 3.80 1.16 12.68
CA LYS A 112 4.71 0.47 13.59
C LYS A 112 4.56 -1.04 13.47
N GLU A 113 3.33 -1.55 13.39
CA GLU A 113 3.07 -2.98 13.18
C GLU A 113 3.67 -3.47 11.88
N ALA A 114 3.61 -2.67 10.83
CA ALA A 114 4.16 -3.03 9.53
C ALA A 114 5.68 -2.96 9.46
N GLY A 115 6.31 -2.42 10.50
CA GLY A 115 7.76 -2.32 10.56
C GLY A 115 8.32 -1.01 10.04
N VAL A 116 7.48 0.00 9.84
CA VAL A 116 7.93 1.32 9.39
C VAL A 116 8.58 2.04 10.57
N LYS A 117 9.79 2.55 10.35
CA LYS A 117 10.56 3.19 11.40
C LYS A 117 10.40 4.70 11.41
N ASN A 118 10.27 5.29 10.25
CA ASN A 118 10.14 6.74 10.10
C ASN A 118 8.65 7.11 10.12
N LYS A 119 8.19 7.61 11.25
CA LYS A 119 6.77 7.87 11.46
C LYS A 119 6.36 9.26 11.00
N LYS A 120 5.79 9.33 9.88
CA LYS A 120 5.15 10.57 9.46
C LYS A 120 3.78 10.33 8.93
#